data_b93875de7d6aaeb3ab7e07a8bb10c9c8
#
_entry.id   b93875de7d6aaeb3ab7e07a8bb10c9c8
#
_cell.length_a   1.000
_cell.length_b   1.000
_cell.length_c   1.000
_cell.angle_alpha   90.00
_cell.angle_beta   90.00
_cell.angle_gamma   90.00
#
_symmetry.space_group_name_H-M   'P 1'
#
loop_
_entity.id
_entity.type
_entity.pdbx_description
1 polymer ?
#
loop_
_entity_poly.entity_id
_entity_poly.type
_entity_poly.pdbx_seq_one_letter_code
_entity_poly.pdbx_strand_id
1 'polypeptide(L)'
;MSLDVAAVRGWFDEYFATFEACARGDGDMSELLRHYGVPLIFTSDAGITTLMTDDEAAAMMQGLIDGLRANGYHHTDVLNPEVSVLNAASALYRGTLSRLNADGVEFDRPTVTFLATDDVAGLRIALIAVQGK
;
A
#
# COMPACT_ATOMS: atom_id res chain seq x y z
N MET A 1 23.41 -3.44 4.96
CA MET A 1 22.92 -2.06 4.72
C MET A 1 21.75 -1.79 5.62
N SER A 2 21.75 -0.68 6.32
CA SER A 2 20.64 -0.35 7.22
C SER A 2 19.60 0.49 6.52
N LEU A 3 18.36 0.35 6.98
CA LEU A 3 17.26 1.18 6.51
C LEU A 3 17.44 2.61 7.03
N ASP A 4 17.03 3.58 6.23
CA ASP A 4 16.88 4.96 6.69
C ASP A 4 15.57 5.55 6.20
N VAL A 5 15.19 6.69 6.77
CA VAL A 5 13.91 7.33 6.47
C VAL A 5 13.79 7.68 4.99
N ALA A 6 14.86 8.19 4.38
CA ALA A 6 14.83 8.60 2.98
C ALA A 6 14.64 7.40 2.06
N ALA A 7 15.33 6.30 2.33
CA ALA A 7 15.20 5.08 1.53
C ALA A 7 13.80 4.48 1.63
N VAL A 8 13.24 4.43 2.83
CA VAL A 8 11.88 3.92 3.04
C VAL A 8 10.85 4.80 2.35
N ARG A 9 10.98 6.12 2.50
CA ARG A 9 10.07 7.07 1.86
C ARG A 9 10.09 6.94 0.34
N GLY A 10 11.27 6.86 -0.26
CA GLY A 10 11.41 6.71 -1.71
C GLY A 10 10.81 5.41 -2.22
N TRP A 11 10.97 4.32 -1.45
CA TRP A 11 10.37 3.03 -1.80
C TRP A 11 8.83 3.11 -1.78
N PHE A 12 8.25 3.76 -0.78
CA PHE A 12 6.81 3.93 -0.71
C PHE A 12 6.27 4.89 -1.78
N ASP A 13 7.02 5.93 -2.13
CA ASP A 13 6.63 6.82 -3.24
C ASP A 13 6.50 6.02 -4.53
N GLU A 14 7.43 5.11 -4.79
CA GLU A 14 7.38 4.22 -5.95
C GLU A 14 6.21 3.23 -5.85
N TYR A 15 5.98 2.68 -4.67
CA TYR A 15 4.85 1.79 -4.43
C TYR A 15 3.51 2.49 -4.73
N PHE A 16 3.32 3.70 -4.22
CA PHE A 16 2.08 4.44 -4.47
C PHE A 16 1.91 4.80 -5.94
N ALA A 17 2.99 5.15 -6.64
CA ALA A 17 2.93 5.40 -8.08
C ALA A 17 2.52 4.14 -8.84
N THR A 18 3.06 2.99 -8.47
CA THR A 18 2.72 1.70 -9.09
C THR A 18 1.27 1.33 -8.80
N PHE A 19 0.82 1.50 -7.56
CA PHE A 19 -0.56 1.24 -7.18
C PHE A 19 -1.53 2.12 -7.97
N GLU A 20 -1.23 3.40 -8.05
CA GLU A 20 -2.06 4.37 -8.76
C GLU A 20 -2.18 4.02 -10.25
N ALA A 21 -1.08 3.65 -10.90
CA ALA A 21 -1.10 3.22 -12.29
C ALA A 21 -1.97 1.97 -12.48
N CYS A 22 -1.84 0.98 -11.59
CA CYS A 22 -2.66 -0.23 -11.63
C CYS A 22 -4.13 0.08 -11.44
N ALA A 23 -4.44 0.96 -10.47
CA ALA A 23 -5.82 1.31 -10.17
C ALA A 23 -6.49 2.09 -11.30
N ARG A 24 -5.71 2.83 -12.09
CA ARG A 24 -6.24 3.50 -13.29
C ARG A 24 -6.34 2.59 -14.51
N GLY A 25 -5.72 1.41 -14.46
CA GLY A 25 -5.70 0.50 -15.59
C GLY A 25 -4.49 0.70 -16.51
N ASP A 26 -3.55 1.55 -16.11
CA ASP A 26 -2.35 1.86 -16.91
C ASP A 26 -1.13 1.02 -16.51
N GLY A 27 -1.21 0.31 -15.38
CA GLY A 27 -0.10 -0.44 -14.83
C GLY A 27 -0.34 -1.94 -14.87
N ASP A 28 0.70 -2.68 -14.49
CA ASP A 28 0.73 -4.13 -14.48
C ASP A 28 0.61 -4.63 -13.03
N MET A 29 -0.37 -5.51 -12.77
CA MET A 29 -0.56 -6.09 -11.45
C MET A 29 0.70 -6.80 -10.95
N SER A 30 1.48 -7.44 -11.83
CA SER A 30 2.71 -8.12 -11.42
C SER A 30 3.74 -7.14 -10.86
N GLU A 31 3.79 -5.92 -11.35
CA GLU A 31 4.67 -4.88 -10.80
C GLU A 31 4.24 -4.49 -9.39
N LEU A 32 2.93 -4.35 -9.18
CA LEU A 32 2.39 -4.02 -7.87
C LEU A 32 2.67 -5.12 -6.86
N LEU A 33 2.47 -6.38 -7.26
CA LEU A 33 2.61 -7.52 -6.35
C LEU A 33 4.05 -7.73 -5.86
N ARG A 34 5.03 -7.19 -6.55
CA ARG A 34 6.43 -7.27 -6.12
C ARG A 34 6.70 -6.49 -4.82
N HIS A 35 5.79 -5.62 -4.44
CA HIS A 35 5.93 -4.81 -3.22
C HIS A 35 5.40 -5.52 -1.98
N TYR A 36 4.69 -6.65 -2.14
CA TYR A 36 4.11 -7.38 -1.02
C TYR A 36 4.88 -8.64 -0.70
N GLY A 37 5.07 -8.89 0.59
CA GLY A 37 5.56 -10.18 1.07
C GLY A 37 4.37 -11.07 1.43
N VAL A 38 4.56 -12.38 1.47
CA VAL A 38 3.59 -13.32 2.00
C VAL A 38 4.29 -14.16 3.09
N PRO A 39 3.61 -14.44 4.21
CA PRO A 39 2.23 -14.04 4.51
C PRO A 39 2.06 -12.52 4.62
N LEU A 40 0.95 -12.01 4.10
CA LEU A 40 0.59 -10.60 4.22
C LEU A 40 -0.61 -10.49 5.15
N ILE A 41 -0.50 -9.69 6.19
CA ILE A 41 -1.59 -9.49 7.14
C ILE A 41 -2.28 -8.18 6.81
N PHE A 42 -3.59 -8.23 6.65
CA PHE A 42 -4.42 -7.07 6.40
C PHE A 42 -5.39 -6.90 7.56
N THR A 43 -5.41 -5.72 8.17
CA THR A 43 -6.34 -5.43 9.28
C THR A 43 -7.16 -4.20 8.97
N SER A 44 -8.39 -4.20 9.46
CA SER A 44 -9.31 -3.06 9.36
C SER A 44 -10.30 -3.17 10.53
N ASP A 45 -11.22 -2.23 10.59
CA ASP A 45 -12.30 -2.30 11.61
C ASP A 45 -13.19 -3.54 11.39
N ALA A 46 -13.18 -4.14 10.20
CA ALA A 46 -13.92 -5.36 9.91
C ALA A 46 -13.23 -6.63 10.39
N GLY A 47 -11.95 -6.56 10.78
CA GLY A 47 -11.21 -7.72 11.30
C GLY A 47 -9.85 -7.91 10.68
N ILE A 48 -9.38 -9.15 10.70
CA ILE A 48 -8.04 -9.53 10.27
C ILE A 48 -8.15 -10.56 9.13
N THR A 49 -7.38 -10.33 8.07
CA THR A 49 -7.24 -11.28 6.97
C THR A 49 -5.76 -11.60 6.81
N THR A 50 -5.41 -12.88 6.76
CA THR A 50 -4.05 -13.33 6.51
C THR A 50 -3.98 -13.96 5.12
N LEU A 51 -3.11 -13.43 4.28
CA LEU A 51 -2.93 -13.91 2.90
C LEU A 51 -1.64 -14.70 2.86
N MET A 52 -1.75 -16.01 2.61
CA MET A 52 -0.62 -16.94 2.74
C MET A 52 0.12 -17.17 1.43
N THR A 53 -0.49 -16.82 0.30
CA THR A 53 0.11 -17.06 -1.02
C THR A 53 0.04 -15.82 -1.88
N ASP A 54 0.89 -15.77 -2.90
CA ASP A 54 0.87 -14.69 -3.89
C ASP A 54 -0.48 -14.58 -4.59
N ASP A 55 -1.12 -15.71 -4.88
CA ASP A 55 -2.44 -15.73 -5.51
C ASP A 55 -3.51 -15.09 -4.62
N GLU A 56 -3.46 -15.37 -3.31
CA GLU A 56 -4.39 -14.76 -2.36
C GLU A 56 -4.17 -13.25 -2.27
N ALA A 57 -2.92 -12.82 -2.23
CA ALA A 57 -2.59 -11.40 -2.21
C ALA A 57 -3.05 -10.71 -3.50
N ALA A 58 -2.84 -11.36 -4.65
CA ALA A 58 -3.27 -10.83 -5.94
C ALA A 58 -4.80 -10.67 -6.00
N ALA A 59 -5.53 -11.66 -5.52
CA ALA A 59 -7.00 -11.61 -5.51
C ALA A 59 -7.51 -10.46 -4.65
N MET A 60 -6.91 -10.25 -3.47
CA MET A 60 -7.30 -9.16 -2.59
C MET A 60 -7.02 -7.80 -3.22
N MET A 61 -5.83 -7.61 -3.79
CA MET A 61 -5.46 -6.36 -4.42
C MET A 61 -6.31 -6.07 -5.65
N GLN A 62 -6.66 -7.09 -6.42
CA GLN A 62 -7.54 -6.93 -7.57
C GLN A 62 -8.93 -6.48 -7.12
N GLY A 63 -9.47 -7.07 -6.06
CA GLY A 63 -10.77 -6.66 -5.51
C GLY A 63 -10.76 -5.22 -5.04
N LEU A 64 -9.69 -4.80 -4.37
CA LEU A 64 -9.52 -3.43 -3.90
C LEU A 64 -9.49 -2.46 -5.09
N ILE A 65 -8.72 -2.78 -6.12
CA ILE A 65 -8.59 -1.95 -7.32
C ILE A 65 -9.93 -1.88 -8.06
N ASP A 66 -10.65 -2.99 -8.17
CA ASP A 66 -11.97 -3.00 -8.81
C ASP A 66 -12.94 -2.08 -8.09
N GLY A 67 -12.90 -2.07 -6.76
CA GLY A 67 -13.73 -1.18 -5.96
C GLY A 67 -13.38 0.30 -6.18
N LEU A 68 -12.10 0.61 -6.28
CA LEU A 68 -11.65 1.97 -6.56
C LEU A 68 -12.12 2.42 -7.95
N ARG A 69 -11.97 1.56 -8.96
CA ARG A 69 -12.42 1.87 -10.32
C ARG A 69 -13.92 2.10 -10.38
N ALA A 70 -14.69 1.34 -9.62
CA ALA A 70 -16.14 1.51 -9.55
C ALA A 70 -16.53 2.88 -9.01
N ASN A 71 -15.65 3.53 -8.23
CA ASN A 71 -15.84 4.88 -7.70
C ASN A 71 -15.20 5.97 -8.55
N GLY A 72 -14.69 5.62 -9.73
CA GLY A 72 -14.08 6.58 -10.64
C GLY A 72 -12.67 7.01 -10.26
N TYR A 73 -11.93 6.16 -9.58
CA TYR A 73 -10.59 6.48 -9.09
C TYR A 73 -9.68 7.02 -10.19
N HIS A 74 -8.99 8.10 -9.89
CA HIS A 74 -7.98 8.69 -10.78
C HIS A 74 -6.61 8.74 -10.11
N HIS A 75 -6.52 9.28 -8.88
CA HIS A 75 -5.24 9.39 -8.19
C HIS A 75 -5.42 9.45 -6.67
N THR A 76 -4.29 9.33 -5.97
CA THR A 76 -4.20 9.42 -4.52
C THR A 76 -3.24 10.54 -4.13
N ASP A 77 -3.68 11.41 -3.22
CA ASP A 77 -2.78 12.33 -2.54
C ASP A 77 -2.47 11.73 -1.18
N VAL A 78 -1.18 11.55 -0.87
CA VAL A 78 -0.76 11.05 0.42
C VAL A 78 -0.54 12.24 1.34
N LEU A 79 -1.33 12.32 2.40
CA LEU A 79 -1.31 13.45 3.33
C LEU A 79 -0.57 13.06 4.60
N ASN A 80 0.31 13.95 5.05
CA ASN A 80 1.04 13.83 6.32
C ASN A 80 1.77 12.48 6.48
N PRO A 81 2.58 12.06 5.50
CA PRO A 81 3.28 10.78 5.61
C PRO A 81 4.31 10.81 6.72
N GLU A 82 4.36 9.74 7.50
CA GLU A 82 5.32 9.57 8.58
C GLU A 82 6.04 8.24 8.42
N VAL A 83 7.36 8.26 8.57
CA VAL A 83 8.20 7.07 8.51
C VAL A 83 8.89 6.87 9.85
N SER A 84 8.83 5.65 10.38
CA SER A 84 9.52 5.27 11.61
C SER A 84 10.35 4.02 11.32
N VAL A 85 11.66 4.16 11.33
CA VAL A 85 12.56 3.03 11.21
C VAL A 85 12.64 2.35 12.58
N LEU A 86 12.23 1.08 12.64
CA LEU A 86 12.14 0.35 13.91
C LEU A 86 13.46 -0.35 14.28
N ASN A 87 14.14 -0.87 13.28
CA ASN A 87 15.42 -1.54 13.43
C ASN A 87 16.02 -1.73 12.02
N ALA A 88 17.11 -2.50 11.92
CA ALA A 88 17.80 -2.70 10.64
C ALA A 88 16.96 -3.45 9.60
N ALA A 89 15.87 -4.10 10.01
CA ALA A 89 15.08 -4.98 9.15
C ALA A 89 13.61 -4.55 8.98
N SER A 90 13.17 -3.47 9.64
CA SER A 90 11.76 -3.09 9.56
C SER A 90 11.53 -1.61 9.76
N ALA A 91 10.45 -1.12 9.13
CA ALA A 91 10.03 0.27 9.23
C ALA A 91 8.52 0.37 9.10
N LEU A 92 7.95 1.39 9.73
CA LEU A 92 6.54 1.75 9.56
C LEU A 92 6.43 2.96 8.63
N TYR A 93 5.41 2.92 7.79
CA TYR A 93 5.00 4.07 6.99
C TYR A 93 3.51 4.31 7.27
N ARG A 94 3.16 5.52 7.62
CA ARG A 94 1.77 5.88 7.91
C ARG A 94 1.40 7.14 7.14
N GLY A 95 0.22 7.13 6.53
CA GLY A 95 -0.28 8.30 5.81
C GLY A 95 -1.78 8.25 5.65
N THR A 96 -2.38 9.40 5.43
CA THR A 96 -3.79 9.50 5.06
C THR A 96 -3.87 9.52 3.54
N LEU A 97 -4.63 8.59 2.98
CA LEU A 97 -4.73 8.43 1.53
C LEU A 97 -6.01 9.11 1.04
N SER A 98 -5.86 10.31 0.49
CA SER A 98 -6.99 11.02 -0.13
C SER A 98 -7.15 10.49 -1.54
N ARG A 99 -8.24 9.76 -1.78
CA ARG A 99 -8.50 9.15 -3.09
C ARG A 99 -9.50 9.99 -3.86
N LEU A 100 -9.11 10.36 -5.07
CA LEU A 100 -9.85 11.35 -5.85
C LEU A 100 -10.23 10.79 -7.22
N ASN A 101 -11.37 11.26 -7.74
CA ASN A 101 -11.77 10.95 -9.09
C ASN A 101 -11.11 11.92 -10.10
N ALA A 102 -11.41 11.76 -11.39
CA ALA A 102 -10.81 12.60 -12.44
C ALA A 102 -11.14 14.07 -12.31
N ASP A 103 -12.23 14.41 -11.64
CA ASP A 103 -12.65 15.80 -11.41
C ASP A 103 -11.99 16.40 -10.17
N GLY A 104 -11.16 15.64 -9.47
CA GLY A 104 -10.50 16.09 -8.26
C GLY A 104 -11.38 16.03 -7.02
N VAL A 105 -12.47 15.28 -7.07
CA VAL A 105 -13.37 15.12 -5.93
C VAL A 105 -12.95 13.90 -5.11
N GLU A 106 -12.74 14.09 -3.81
CA GLU A 106 -12.40 13.03 -2.90
C GLU A 106 -13.60 12.13 -2.61
N PHE A 107 -13.41 10.82 -2.76
CA PHE A 107 -14.48 9.86 -2.44
C PHE A 107 -14.09 8.92 -1.29
N ASP A 108 -12.84 8.95 -0.84
CA ASP A 108 -12.36 8.08 0.24
C ASP A 108 -11.13 8.71 0.89
N ARG A 109 -10.95 8.48 2.21
CA ARG A 109 -9.84 9.08 2.97
C ARG A 109 -9.42 8.19 4.13
N PRO A 110 -8.95 6.96 3.88
CA PRO A 110 -8.46 6.12 4.98
C PRO A 110 -7.08 6.57 5.46
N THR A 111 -6.79 6.31 6.73
CA THR A 111 -5.43 6.38 7.25
C THR A 111 -4.89 4.96 7.23
N VAL A 112 -3.73 4.78 6.61
CA VAL A 112 -3.15 3.44 6.44
C VAL A 112 -1.76 3.41 7.05
N THR A 113 -1.49 2.37 7.82
CA THR A 113 -0.17 2.09 8.36
C THR A 113 0.34 0.81 7.72
N PHE A 114 1.56 0.88 7.18
CA PHE A 114 2.24 -0.24 6.56
C PHE A 114 3.41 -0.64 7.43
N LEU A 115 3.60 -1.95 7.63
CA LEU A 115 4.85 -2.49 8.15
C LEU A 115 5.62 -3.06 6.98
N ALA A 116 6.80 -2.52 6.71
CA ALA A 116 7.69 -3.02 5.67
C ALA A 116 8.86 -3.73 6.33
N THR A 117 9.26 -4.86 5.77
CA THR A 117 10.42 -5.62 6.23
C THR A 117 11.45 -5.70 5.12
N ASP A 118 12.71 -5.71 5.51
CA ASP A 118 13.84 -5.73 4.58
C ASP A 118 14.68 -6.98 4.80
N ASP A 119 14.84 -7.78 3.76
CA ASP A 119 15.68 -8.95 3.78
C ASP A 119 16.53 -9.01 2.50
N VAL A 120 17.09 -10.17 2.18
CA VAL A 120 17.93 -10.32 0.98
C VAL A 120 17.17 -10.02 -0.32
N ALA A 121 15.85 -10.12 -0.31
CA ALA A 121 15.01 -9.81 -1.48
C ALA A 121 14.65 -8.33 -1.54
N GLY A 122 15.00 -7.53 -0.53
CA GLY A 122 14.68 -6.12 -0.44
C GLY A 122 13.43 -5.86 0.40
N LEU A 123 12.95 -4.63 0.35
CA LEU A 123 11.74 -4.23 1.10
C LEU A 123 10.48 -4.89 0.56
N ARG A 124 9.62 -5.33 1.47
CA ARG A 124 8.29 -5.88 1.17
C ARG A 124 7.33 -5.45 2.25
N ILE A 125 6.09 -5.20 1.88
CA ILE A 125 5.04 -4.91 2.84
C ILE A 125 4.58 -6.22 3.47
N ALA A 126 4.63 -6.30 4.80
CA ALA A 126 4.23 -7.50 5.56
C ALA A 126 2.89 -7.32 6.25
N LEU A 127 2.48 -6.08 6.52
CA LEU A 127 1.21 -5.80 7.18
C LEU A 127 0.65 -4.46 6.69
N ILE A 128 -0.65 -4.45 6.45
CA ILE A 128 -1.39 -3.24 6.10
C ILE A 128 -2.52 -3.09 7.13
N ALA A 129 -2.53 -1.97 7.84
CA ALA A 129 -3.58 -1.67 8.80
C ALA A 129 -4.35 -0.45 8.30
N VAL A 130 -5.64 -0.64 8.03
CA VAL A 130 -6.51 0.41 7.50
C VAL A 130 -7.42 0.91 8.59
N GLN A 131 -7.34 2.21 8.86
CA GLN A 131 -8.22 2.88 9.80
C GLN A 131 -9.21 3.70 8.97
N GLY A 132 -10.48 3.45 9.16
CA GLY A 132 -11.53 4.21 8.50
C GLY A 132 -11.51 5.66 8.93
N LYS A 133 -12.10 6.49 8.14
CA LYS A 133 -12.19 7.93 8.41
C LYS A 133 -13.10 8.25 9.57
#